data_a58cc3a648a4907594014d7e8551afb2
#
_entry.id   a58cc3a648a4907594014d7e8551afb2
#
_cell.length_a   1.000
_cell.length_b   1.000
_cell.length_c   1.000
_cell.angle_alpha   90.00
_cell.angle_beta   90.00
_cell.angle_gamma   90.00
#
_symmetry.space_group_name_H-M   'P 1'
#
loop_
_entity.id
_entity.type
_entity.pdbx_description
1 polymer ?
#
loop_
_entity_poly.entity_id
_entity_poly.type
_entity_poly.pdbx_seq_one_letter_code
_entity_poly.pdbx_strand_id
1 'polypeptide(L)'
;MNTYKHFFLLVAFFLFTVDAGAETIAEEKPSLIGTIWQLDRNSSLSKFSGHGQVLYFFSSDAYQTYNARKFSHWDSFSAVDSRDLVRLKKRQKIKVQNSKFNEAIYEVTLLDGFYAGKNYFLIAGELKNFTKEQINEEAV
;
A
#
# COMPACT_ATOMS: atom_id res chain seq x y z
N MET A 1 77.91 31.72 17.19
CA MET A 1 76.64 31.85 17.84
C MET A 1 75.57 31.43 16.84
N ASN A 2 75.01 30.26 17.05
CA ASN A 2 74.23 29.48 16.06
C ASN A 2 72.75 29.73 16.20
N THR A 3 72.21 30.33 15.22
CA THR A 3 70.75 30.41 15.05
C THR A 3 70.27 29.29 14.18
N TYR A 4 69.68 28.26 14.81
CA TYR A 4 69.01 27.21 14.09
C TYR A 4 67.68 27.69 13.57
N LYS A 5 67.58 27.87 12.25
CA LYS A 5 66.34 28.08 11.54
C LYS A 5 65.62 26.72 11.46
N HIS A 6 64.67 26.53 12.32
CA HIS A 6 63.72 25.41 12.15
C HIS A 6 62.77 25.72 10.97
N PHE A 7 63.09 25.08 9.88
CA PHE A 7 62.22 25.06 8.71
C PHE A 7 61.09 24.09 9.03
N PHE A 8 59.97 24.66 9.46
CA PHE A 8 58.75 23.88 9.70
C PHE A 8 58.12 23.61 8.35
N LEU A 9 58.37 22.43 7.80
CA LEU A 9 57.70 21.92 6.60
C LEU A 9 56.29 21.52 6.98
N LEU A 10 55.36 22.40 6.78
CA LEU A 10 53.94 22.19 7.01
C LEU A 10 53.41 21.36 5.84
N VAL A 11 53.46 20.04 5.98
CA VAL A 11 52.86 19.12 5.05
C VAL A 11 51.34 19.19 5.31
N ALA A 12 50.67 19.99 4.55
CA ALA A 12 49.21 19.99 4.50
C ALA A 12 48.74 18.68 3.84
N PHE A 13 48.44 17.73 4.70
CA PHE A 13 47.76 16.49 4.29
C PHE A 13 46.32 16.85 3.93
N PHE A 14 46.09 17.14 2.66
CA PHE A 14 44.75 17.23 2.11
C PHE A 14 44.14 15.83 2.13
N LEU A 15 43.46 15.51 3.23
CA LEU A 15 42.54 14.38 3.27
C LEU A 15 41.37 14.73 2.36
N PHE A 16 41.48 14.32 1.10
CA PHE A 16 40.32 14.16 0.26
C PHE A 16 39.42 13.08 0.91
N THR A 17 38.49 13.50 1.73
CA THR A 17 37.33 12.67 2.06
C THR A 17 36.55 12.52 0.78
N VAL A 18 36.75 11.42 0.09
CA VAL A 18 35.81 10.93 -0.92
C VAL A 18 34.54 10.65 -0.14
N ASP A 19 33.63 11.63 -0.18
CA ASP A 19 32.26 11.43 0.24
C ASP A 19 31.68 10.44 -0.77
N ALA A 20 31.82 9.15 -0.47
CA ALA A 20 31.12 8.10 -1.15
C ALA A 20 29.67 8.31 -0.77
N GLY A 21 28.98 9.17 -1.53
CA GLY A 21 27.54 9.27 -1.52
C GLY A 21 27.03 7.85 -1.77
N ALA A 22 26.69 7.17 -0.71
CA ALA A 22 25.88 5.99 -0.78
C ALA A 22 24.54 6.49 -1.34
N GLU A 23 24.40 6.44 -2.67
CA GLU A 23 23.09 6.43 -3.30
C GLU A 23 22.36 5.25 -2.68
N THR A 24 21.59 5.54 -1.65
CA THR A 24 20.58 4.63 -1.15
C THR A 24 19.63 4.45 -2.33
N ILE A 25 19.87 3.40 -3.09
CA ILE A 25 18.90 2.91 -4.07
C ILE A 25 17.69 2.59 -3.19
N ALA A 26 16.77 3.55 -3.08
CA ALA A 26 15.46 3.28 -2.52
C ALA A 26 14.91 2.17 -3.40
N GLU A 27 14.80 0.96 -2.86
CA GLU A 27 14.09 -0.14 -3.51
C GLU A 27 12.70 0.41 -3.85
N GLU A 28 12.50 0.76 -5.11
CA GLU A 28 11.23 1.24 -5.61
C GLU A 28 10.25 0.09 -5.44
N LYS A 29 9.45 0.18 -4.39
CA LYS A 29 8.42 -0.80 -4.08
C LYS A 29 7.55 -0.99 -5.34
N PRO A 30 7.47 -2.21 -5.89
CA PRO A 30 6.77 -2.42 -7.15
C PRO A 30 5.35 -1.87 -7.06
N SER A 31 5.00 -1.02 -8.00
CA SER A 31 3.67 -0.42 -8.07
C SER A 31 2.63 -1.53 -8.19
N LEU A 32 1.61 -1.49 -7.33
CA LEU A 32 0.48 -2.41 -7.41
C LEU A 32 -0.58 -1.93 -8.42
N ILE A 33 -0.43 -0.73 -8.95
CA ILE A 33 -1.36 -0.14 -9.91
C ILE A 33 -1.36 -0.97 -11.20
N GLY A 34 -2.55 -1.24 -11.72
CA GLY A 34 -2.75 -2.08 -12.91
C GLY A 34 -2.81 -3.58 -12.64
N THR A 35 -2.43 -4.04 -11.44
CA THR A 35 -2.44 -5.47 -11.11
C THR A 35 -3.85 -6.00 -10.83
N ILE A 36 -4.07 -7.26 -11.18
CA ILE A 36 -5.34 -7.98 -10.95
C ILE A 36 -5.17 -8.95 -9.78
N TRP A 37 -6.18 -9.00 -8.95
CA TRP A 37 -6.20 -9.80 -7.73
C TRP A 37 -7.50 -10.57 -7.62
N GLN A 38 -7.42 -11.83 -7.25
CA GLN A 38 -8.57 -12.72 -7.05
C GLN A 38 -8.76 -13.01 -5.57
N LEU A 39 -10.00 -12.92 -5.08
CA LEU A 39 -10.33 -13.21 -3.70
C LEU A 39 -10.29 -14.73 -3.43
N ASP A 40 -9.47 -15.13 -2.47
CA ASP A 40 -9.26 -16.55 -2.13
C ASP A 40 -10.30 -17.09 -1.16
N ARG A 41 -10.97 -16.22 -0.41
CA ARG A 41 -11.91 -16.59 0.66
C ARG A 41 -13.33 -16.17 0.34
N ASN A 42 -14.30 -16.97 0.80
CA ASN A 42 -15.65 -16.45 0.92
C ASN A 42 -15.67 -15.38 2.01
N SER A 43 -16.43 -14.31 1.80
CA SER A 43 -16.67 -13.36 2.86
C SER A 43 -17.44 -14.11 3.96
N SER A 44 -16.73 -14.43 5.05
CA SER A 44 -17.35 -15.07 6.19
C SER A 44 -18.30 -14.10 6.85
N LEU A 45 -19.57 -14.47 6.94
CA LEU A 45 -20.60 -13.76 7.70
C LEU A 45 -20.50 -14.09 9.21
N SER A 46 -19.34 -14.44 9.71
CA SER A 46 -19.17 -14.63 11.15
C SER A 46 -19.53 -13.34 11.87
N LYS A 47 -20.60 -13.38 12.66
CA LYS A 47 -21.05 -12.26 13.51
C LYS A 47 -19.96 -11.81 14.48
N PHE A 48 -18.96 -12.65 14.73
CA PHE A 48 -17.88 -12.40 15.68
C PHE A 48 -16.56 -11.97 15.05
N SER A 49 -16.32 -12.26 13.77
CA SER A 49 -15.03 -11.93 13.17
C SER A 49 -15.04 -10.65 12.34
N GLY A 50 -16.20 -10.05 12.07
CA GLY A 50 -16.32 -8.76 11.39
C GLY A 50 -15.65 -8.64 10.01
N HIS A 51 -15.10 -9.73 9.49
CA HIS A 51 -14.16 -9.72 8.37
C HIS A 51 -14.74 -10.35 7.10
N GLY A 52 -15.97 -9.98 6.78
CA GLY A 52 -16.43 -10.17 5.41
C GLY A 52 -15.58 -9.30 4.49
N GLN A 53 -15.06 -9.85 3.38
CA GLN A 53 -14.36 -9.03 2.41
C GLN A 53 -15.37 -8.12 1.72
N VAL A 54 -15.19 -6.82 1.91
CA VAL A 54 -16.08 -5.79 1.37
C VAL A 54 -15.28 -4.75 0.59
N LEU A 55 -15.96 -4.14 -0.37
CA LEU A 55 -15.51 -2.91 -1.02
C LEU A 55 -16.43 -1.77 -0.58
N TYR A 56 -15.86 -0.60 -0.43
CA TYR A 56 -16.56 0.62 -0.04
C TYR A 56 -16.92 1.45 -1.26
N PHE A 57 -18.08 2.07 -1.26
CA PHE A 57 -18.47 3.02 -2.31
C PHE A 57 -17.70 4.34 -2.19
N PHE A 58 -17.35 4.74 -0.97
CA PHE A 58 -16.66 5.99 -0.70
C PHE A 58 -15.28 5.76 -0.07
N SER A 59 -14.29 6.50 -0.54
CA SER A 59 -12.94 6.42 0.02
C SER A 59 -12.86 6.92 1.46
N SER A 60 -13.73 7.87 1.83
CA SER A 60 -13.87 8.37 3.21
C SER A 60 -14.25 7.27 4.18
N ASP A 61 -15.22 6.43 3.82
CA ASP A 61 -15.73 5.36 4.66
C ASP A 61 -14.68 4.26 4.85
N ALA A 62 -13.97 3.91 3.77
CA ALA A 62 -12.84 3.00 3.84
C ALA A 62 -11.75 3.54 4.77
N TYR A 63 -11.43 4.83 4.67
CA TYR A 63 -10.38 5.45 5.45
C TYR A 63 -10.78 5.61 6.93
N GLN A 64 -12.03 5.99 7.23
CA GLN A 64 -12.54 6.02 8.60
C GLN A 64 -12.49 4.64 9.25
N THR A 65 -12.92 3.59 8.52
CA THR A 65 -12.84 2.21 8.99
C THR A 65 -11.39 1.79 9.25
N TYR A 66 -10.47 2.14 8.35
CA TYR A 66 -9.03 1.89 8.53
C TYR A 66 -8.51 2.54 9.81
N ASN A 67 -8.82 3.82 10.04
CA ASN A 67 -8.39 4.56 11.23
C ASN A 67 -9.02 3.98 12.52
N ALA A 68 -10.29 3.66 12.50
CA ALA A 68 -10.97 3.06 13.65
C ALA A 68 -10.30 1.73 14.06
N ARG A 69 -9.94 0.90 13.07
CA ARG A 69 -9.22 -0.36 13.32
C ARG A 69 -7.80 -0.14 13.83
N LYS A 70 -7.09 0.86 13.28
CA LYS A 70 -5.69 1.14 13.60
C LYS A 70 -5.50 1.77 14.98
N PHE A 71 -6.39 2.67 15.35
CA PHE A 71 -6.26 3.48 16.55
C PHE A 71 -7.28 3.12 17.64
N SER A 72 -8.12 2.11 17.40
CA SER A 72 -9.21 1.69 18.32
C SER A 72 -10.19 2.82 18.70
N HIS A 73 -10.35 3.79 17.81
CA HIS A 73 -11.24 4.95 18.01
C HIS A 73 -12.69 4.62 17.63
N TRP A 74 -13.22 3.55 18.21
CA TRP A 74 -14.58 3.09 17.91
C TRP A 74 -15.67 4.05 18.38
N ASP A 75 -15.40 4.86 19.38
CA ASP A 75 -16.35 5.83 19.96
C ASP A 75 -16.65 6.99 19.00
N SER A 76 -15.71 7.32 18.12
CA SER A 76 -15.86 8.36 17.10
C SER A 76 -16.18 7.79 15.71
N PHE A 77 -16.32 6.47 15.61
CA PHE A 77 -16.57 5.78 14.35
C PHE A 77 -18.06 5.85 14.00
N SER A 78 -18.38 6.49 12.88
CA SER A 78 -19.71 6.39 12.27
C SER A 78 -19.83 5.03 11.58
N ALA A 79 -20.86 4.27 11.93
CA ALA A 79 -21.14 3.00 11.26
C ALA A 79 -21.38 3.25 9.76
N VAL A 80 -20.61 2.60 8.92
CA VAL A 80 -20.84 2.64 7.46
C VAL A 80 -22.13 1.93 7.15
N ASP A 81 -23.01 2.58 6.38
CA ASP A 81 -24.27 1.95 5.95
C ASP A 81 -23.94 0.71 5.11
N SER A 82 -24.58 -0.40 5.43
CA SER A 82 -24.40 -1.66 4.69
C SER A 82 -24.81 -1.58 3.22
N ARG A 83 -25.58 -0.54 2.83
CA ARG A 83 -25.93 -0.23 1.44
C ARG A 83 -24.76 0.37 0.69
N ASP A 84 -23.81 0.97 1.38
CA ASP A 84 -22.60 1.57 0.81
C ASP A 84 -21.43 0.60 0.78
N LEU A 85 -21.72 -0.70 0.90
CA LEU A 85 -20.76 -1.77 0.86
C LEU A 85 -21.11 -2.82 -0.20
N VAL A 86 -20.11 -3.24 -0.96
CA VAL A 86 -20.20 -4.40 -1.85
C VAL A 86 -19.52 -5.58 -1.19
N ARG A 87 -20.28 -6.62 -0.88
CA ARG A 87 -19.73 -7.88 -0.35
C ARG A 87 -19.20 -8.74 -1.48
N LEU A 88 -17.94 -9.10 -1.38
CA LEU A 88 -17.28 -9.95 -2.36
C LEU A 88 -17.51 -11.43 -2.08
N LYS A 89 -17.58 -12.21 -3.14
CA LYS A 89 -17.60 -13.67 -3.11
C LYS A 89 -16.23 -14.21 -3.49
N LYS A 90 -15.93 -15.44 -3.05
CA LYS A 90 -14.71 -16.15 -3.46
C LYS A 90 -14.60 -16.16 -4.99
N ARG A 91 -13.38 -16.01 -5.48
CA ARG A 91 -12.98 -15.94 -6.89
C ARG A 91 -13.34 -14.63 -7.62
N GLN A 92 -14.05 -13.70 -7.00
CA GLN A 92 -14.21 -12.39 -7.60
C GLN A 92 -12.87 -11.67 -7.72
N LYS A 93 -12.72 -10.95 -8.82
CA LYS A 93 -11.49 -10.28 -9.21
C LYS A 93 -11.64 -8.77 -9.12
N ILE A 94 -10.56 -8.16 -8.68
CA ILE A 94 -10.42 -6.70 -8.65
C ILE A 94 -9.15 -6.29 -9.38
N LYS A 95 -9.18 -5.11 -10.01
CA LYS A 95 -8.00 -4.48 -10.59
C LYS A 95 -7.68 -3.22 -9.79
N VAL A 96 -6.45 -3.11 -9.32
CA VAL A 96 -5.99 -1.92 -8.60
C VAL A 96 -5.79 -0.79 -9.61
N GLN A 97 -6.45 0.34 -9.40
CA GLN A 97 -6.39 1.50 -10.28
C GLN A 97 -5.50 2.61 -9.72
N ASN A 98 -5.60 2.85 -8.42
CA ASN A 98 -4.89 3.94 -7.76
C ASN A 98 -4.73 3.68 -6.27
N SER A 99 -3.91 4.48 -5.60
CA SER A 99 -3.80 4.50 -4.14
C SER A 99 -4.18 5.86 -3.58
N LYS A 100 -4.73 5.88 -2.36
CA LYS A 100 -5.12 7.08 -1.63
C LYS A 100 -4.65 7.01 -0.18
N PHE A 101 -4.56 8.16 0.48
CA PHE A 101 -4.21 8.27 1.90
C PHE A 101 -2.90 7.55 2.26
N ASN A 102 -1.82 7.87 1.54
CA ASN A 102 -0.50 7.26 1.71
C ASN A 102 -0.56 5.72 1.64
N GLU A 103 -1.17 5.20 0.58
CA GLU A 103 -1.34 3.76 0.32
C GLU A 103 -2.18 3.00 1.38
N ALA A 104 -2.91 3.71 2.23
CA ALA A 104 -3.81 3.05 3.18
C ALA A 104 -5.07 2.47 2.52
N ILE A 105 -5.51 3.08 1.42
CA ILE A 105 -6.71 2.71 0.66
C ILE A 105 -6.35 2.56 -0.81
N TYR A 106 -6.81 1.48 -1.44
CA TYR A 106 -6.74 1.30 -2.88
C TYR A 106 -8.09 1.62 -3.54
N GLU A 107 -8.04 2.36 -4.64
CA GLU A 107 -9.14 2.44 -5.58
C GLU A 107 -9.05 1.24 -6.51
N VAL A 108 -10.12 0.47 -6.60
CA VAL A 108 -10.15 -0.79 -7.34
C VAL A 108 -11.37 -0.86 -8.24
N THR A 109 -11.23 -1.47 -9.41
CA THR A 109 -12.37 -1.82 -10.26
C THR A 109 -12.75 -3.27 -10.00
N LEU A 110 -14.03 -3.52 -9.70
CA LEU A 110 -14.55 -4.88 -9.63
C LEU A 110 -14.74 -5.42 -11.04
N LEU A 111 -14.14 -6.57 -11.35
CA LEU A 111 -14.12 -7.12 -12.71
C LEU A 111 -15.28 -8.07 -13.00
N ASP A 112 -15.85 -8.68 -11.96
CA ASP A 112 -16.90 -9.68 -12.11
C ASP A 112 -18.05 -9.49 -11.11
N GLY A 113 -19.19 -10.10 -11.43
CA GLY A 113 -20.40 -10.04 -10.62
C GLY A 113 -21.34 -8.90 -11.00
N PHE A 114 -22.42 -8.76 -10.23
CA PHE A 114 -23.49 -7.81 -10.52
C PHE A 114 -23.02 -6.35 -10.52
N TYR A 115 -22.03 -6.04 -9.70
CA TYR A 115 -21.49 -4.68 -9.56
C TYR A 115 -20.19 -4.47 -10.34
N ALA A 116 -19.89 -5.33 -11.32
CA ALA A 116 -18.68 -5.24 -12.13
C ALA A 116 -18.61 -3.94 -12.95
N GLY A 117 -17.39 -3.55 -13.29
CA GLY A 117 -17.12 -2.37 -14.12
C GLY A 117 -17.16 -1.04 -13.38
N LYS A 118 -17.43 -1.02 -12.08
CA LYS A 118 -17.44 0.19 -11.25
C LYS A 118 -16.21 0.23 -10.34
N ASN A 119 -15.82 1.44 -9.96
CA ASN A 119 -14.74 1.68 -9.02
C ASN A 119 -15.27 1.71 -7.59
N TYR A 120 -14.48 1.13 -6.73
CA TYR A 120 -14.73 1.01 -5.30
C TYR A 120 -13.42 1.24 -4.54
N PHE A 121 -13.49 1.16 -3.22
CA PHE A 121 -12.34 1.34 -2.35
C PHE A 121 -12.11 0.13 -1.45
N LEU A 122 -10.85 -0.26 -1.32
CA LEU A 122 -10.39 -1.40 -0.51
C LEU A 122 -9.36 -0.90 0.49
N ILE A 123 -9.46 -1.33 1.74
CA ILE A 123 -8.39 -1.09 2.73
C ILE A 123 -7.18 -1.91 2.33
N ALA A 124 -6.01 -1.27 2.19
CA ALA A 124 -4.81 -1.88 1.63
C ALA A 124 -4.39 -3.16 2.38
N GLY A 125 -4.50 -3.17 3.71
CA GLY A 125 -4.21 -4.35 4.52
C GLY A 125 -5.09 -5.57 4.24
N GLU A 126 -6.22 -5.39 3.56
CA GLU A 126 -7.12 -6.49 3.18
C GLU A 126 -6.70 -7.19 1.89
N LEU A 127 -5.79 -6.59 1.11
CA LEU A 127 -5.27 -7.21 -0.12
C LEU A 127 -4.58 -8.56 0.14
N LYS A 128 -4.12 -8.79 1.37
CA LYS A 128 -3.58 -10.09 1.81
C LYS A 128 -4.57 -11.27 1.70
N ASN A 129 -5.86 -10.99 1.56
CA ASN A 129 -6.90 -12.01 1.38
C ASN A 129 -7.11 -12.39 -0.08
N PHE A 130 -6.33 -11.80 -0.98
CA PHE A 130 -6.37 -12.00 -2.41
C PHE A 130 -5.05 -12.58 -2.90
N THR A 131 -5.12 -13.36 -3.96
CA THR A 131 -3.96 -13.81 -4.72
C THR A 131 -3.80 -12.96 -5.97
N LYS A 132 -2.59 -12.47 -6.20
CA LYS A 132 -2.24 -11.72 -7.41
C LYS A 132 -2.28 -12.65 -8.61
N GLU A 133 -3.03 -12.30 -9.64
CA GLU A 133 -2.99 -13.01 -10.91
C GLU A 133 -1.69 -12.67 -11.65
N GLN A 134 -0.97 -13.71 -12.08
CA GLN A 134 0.13 -13.54 -13.01
C GLN A 134 -0.47 -13.36 -14.41
N ILE A 135 -0.25 -12.18 -14.97
CA ILE A 135 -0.54 -11.98 -16.39
C ILE A 135 0.57 -12.72 -17.13
N ASN A 136 0.27 -13.90 -17.63
CA ASN A 136 1.18 -14.56 -18.57
C ASN A 136 1.18 -13.72 -19.84
N GLU A 137 2.23 -12.98 -20.11
CA GLU A 137 2.48 -12.26 -21.36
C GLU A 137 2.82 -13.20 -22.52
N GLU A 138 2.54 -14.49 -22.40
CA GLU A 138 2.75 -15.47 -23.47
C GLU A 138 1.45 -15.72 -24.23
N ALA A 139 0.93 -14.71 -24.91
CA ALA A 139 -0.05 -14.90 -25.98
C ALA A 139 -0.07 -13.66 -26.91
N VAL A 140 1.01 -13.43 -27.63
CA VAL A 140 1.00 -12.64 -28.88
C VAL A 140 1.78 -13.41 -29.93
#